data_2b595277758c6c94b205215c673a2ebc
#
_entry.id   2b595277758c6c94b205215c673a2ebc
#
_cell.length_a   1.000
_cell.length_b   1.000
_cell.length_c   1.000
_cell.angle_alpha   90.00
_cell.angle_beta   90.00
_cell.angle_gamma   90.00
#
_symmetry.space_group_name_H-M   'P 1'
#
loop_
_entity.id
_entity.type
_entity.pdbx_description
1 polymer ?
#
loop_
_entity_poly.entity_id
_entity_poly.type
_entity_poly.pdbx_seq_one_letter_code
_entity_poly.pdbx_strand_id
1 'polypeptide(L)' 'MKDKELRKLIGNRAKQRRLELNLTQPYVAEKMGVTASTILRYENGSIDNTKKM' A
#
# COMPACT_ATOMS: atom_id res chain seq x y z
N MET A 1 -5.39 -19.64 2.80
CA MET A 1 -5.49 -18.35 2.13
C MET A 1 -4.18 -18.00 1.45
N LYS A 2 -4.25 -17.38 0.31
CA LYS A 2 -3.04 -17.03 -0.41
C LYS A 2 -2.53 -15.67 0.00
N ASP A 3 -1.25 -15.61 0.24
CA ASP A 3 -0.62 -14.37 0.65
C ASP A 3 -0.88 -13.25 -0.34
N LYS A 4 -0.87 -13.60 -1.62
CA LYS A 4 -1.08 -12.61 -2.66
C LYS A 4 -2.46 -11.97 -2.55
N GLU A 5 -3.48 -12.79 -2.34
CA GLU A 5 -4.83 -12.27 -2.21
C GLU A 5 -4.97 -11.43 -0.95
N LEU A 6 -4.34 -11.85 0.12
CA LEU A 6 -4.39 -11.11 1.36
C LEU A 6 -3.73 -9.75 1.21
N ARG A 7 -2.58 -9.72 0.53
CA ARG A 7 -1.89 -8.45 0.33
C ARG A 7 -2.72 -7.49 -0.52
N LYS A 8 -3.41 -8.02 -1.52
CA LYS A 8 -4.26 -7.19 -2.35
C LYS A 8 -5.43 -6.64 -1.55
N LEU A 9 -6.00 -7.46 -0.71
CA LEU A 9 -7.11 -7.02 0.11
C LEU A 9 -6.68 -5.91 1.06
N ILE A 10 -5.55 -6.10 1.72
CA ILE A 10 -5.03 -5.10 2.65
C ILE A 10 -4.69 -3.82 1.90
N GLY A 11 -4.07 -3.95 0.74
CA GLY A 11 -3.73 -2.78 -0.06
C GLY A 11 -4.95 -2.01 -0.50
N ASN A 12 -5.99 -2.73 -0.93
CA ASN A 12 -7.23 -2.08 -1.33
C ASN A 12 -7.88 -1.35 -0.17
N ARG A 13 -7.85 -1.93 0.99
CA ARG A 13 -8.43 -1.28 2.17
C ARG A 13 -7.67 -0.02 2.51
N ALA A 14 -6.36 -0.07 2.43
CA ALA A 14 -5.55 1.10 2.70
C ALA A 14 -5.85 2.21 1.69
N LYS A 15 -6.01 1.84 0.43
CA LYS A 15 -6.32 2.80 -0.60
C LYS A 15 -7.69 3.44 -0.36
N GLN A 16 -8.67 2.62 -0.03
CA GLN A 16 -10.01 3.12 0.23
C GLN A 16 -10.00 4.10 1.38
N ARG A 17 -9.30 3.75 2.44
CA ARG A 17 -9.23 4.62 3.61
C ARG A 17 -8.57 5.94 3.24
N ARG A 18 -7.49 5.87 2.47
CA ARG A 18 -6.80 7.07 2.04
C ARG A 18 -7.73 7.99 1.25
N LEU A 19 -8.50 7.40 0.33
CA LEU A 19 -9.41 8.20 -0.49
C LEU A 19 -10.54 8.79 0.35
N GLU A 20 -11.02 8.04 1.33
CA GLU A 20 -12.06 8.55 2.22
C GLU A 20 -11.59 9.78 2.97
N LEU A 21 -10.30 9.82 3.28
CA LEU A 21 -9.72 10.95 3.99
C LEU A 21 -9.20 12.02 3.05
N ASN A 22 -9.41 11.84 1.75
CA ASN A 22 -8.96 12.79 0.74
C ASN A 22 -7.46 13.03 0.77
N LEU A 23 -6.71 11.94 0.99
CA LEU A 23 -5.26 12.04 1.04
C LEU A 23 -4.66 11.57 -0.27
N THR A 24 -3.53 12.16 -0.64
CA THR A 24 -2.80 11.73 -1.83
C THR A 24 -1.74 10.71 -1.43
N GLN A 25 -1.27 9.95 -2.43
CA GLN A 25 -0.21 9.00 -2.17
C GLN A 25 1.08 9.69 -1.69
N PRO A 26 1.49 10.79 -2.31
CA PRO A 26 2.69 11.49 -1.81
C PRO A 26 2.55 11.96 -0.37
N TYR A 27 1.37 12.40 0.00
CA TYR A 27 1.16 12.87 1.37
C TYR A 27 1.34 11.72 2.36
N VAL A 28 0.71 10.59 2.07
CA VAL A 28 0.82 9.43 2.94
C VAL A 28 2.26 8.94 2.98
N ALA A 29 2.92 8.92 1.83
CA ALA A 29 4.30 8.47 1.76
C ALA A 29 5.19 9.32 2.64
N GLU A 30 4.99 10.61 2.60
CA GLU A 30 5.79 11.52 3.42
C GLU A 30 5.59 11.24 4.89
N LYS A 31 4.35 11.03 5.30
CA LYS A 31 4.06 10.76 6.70
C LYS A 31 4.65 9.44 7.17
N MET A 32 4.76 8.49 6.27
CA MET A 32 5.29 7.18 6.61
C MET A 32 6.79 7.07 6.38
N GLY A 33 7.39 8.08 5.78
CA GLY A 33 8.82 8.05 5.54
C GLY A 33 9.22 7.14 4.38
N VAL A 34 8.33 6.99 3.40
CA VAL A 34 8.61 6.16 2.22
C VAL A 34 8.29 6.98 0.99
N THR A 35 8.53 6.40 -0.17
CA THR A 35 8.23 7.09 -1.43
C THR A 35 6.80 6.82 -1.86
N ALA A 36 6.28 7.69 -2.72
CA ALA A 36 4.95 7.49 -3.27
C ALA A 36 4.88 6.19 -4.06
N SER A 37 5.95 5.79 -4.71
CA SER A 37 6.00 4.53 -5.43
C SER A 37 5.75 3.36 -4.49
N THR A 38 6.29 3.44 -3.28
CA THR A 38 6.09 2.40 -2.29
C THR A 38 4.62 2.30 -1.92
N ILE A 39 3.96 3.44 -1.73
CA ILE A 39 2.54 3.45 -1.40
C ILE A 39 1.73 2.85 -2.55
N LEU A 40 2.06 3.21 -3.77
CA LEU A 40 1.37 2.67 -4.92
C LEU A 40 1.46 1.15 -4.97
N ARG A 41 2.65 0.62 -4.77
CA ARG A 41 2.85 -0.82 -4.80
C ARG A 41 2.14 -1.51 -3.65
N TYR A 42 2.14 -0.87 -2.50
CA TYR A 42 1.45 -1.43 -1.34
C TYR A 42 -0.05 -1.52 -1.63
N GLU A 43 -0.62 -0.46 -2.18
CA GLU A 43 -2.06 -0.44 -2.46
C GLU A 43 -2.44 -1.43 -3.55
N ASN A 44 -1.51 -1.74 -4.43
CA ASN A 44 -1.76 -2.72 -5.50
C ASN A 44 -1.46 -4.14 -5.06
N GLY A 45 -0.96 -4.32 -3.85
CA GLY A 45 -0.60 -5.64 -3.38
C GLY A 45 0.67 -6.17 -4.02
N SER A 46 1.50 -5.28 -4.54
CA SER A 46 2.72 -5.68 -5.24
C SER A 46 3.92 -5.83 -4.33
N ILE A 47 3.84 -5.30 -3.13
CA ILE A 47 4.97 -5.38 -2.22
C ILE A 47 5.06 -6.78 -1.65
N ASP A 48 6.23 -7.34 -1.72
CA ASP A 48 6.46 -8.68 -1.22
C ASP A 48 7.56 -8.62 -0.17
N ASN A 49 7.15 -8.59 1.06
CA ASN A 49 8.10 -8.48 2.16
C ASN A 49 8.91 -9.72 2.39
N THR A 50 8.48 -10.81 1.85
CA THR A 50 9.18 -12.05 2.10
C THR A 50 10.35 -12.25 1.16
N LYS A 51 10.47 -11.37 0.23
CA LYS A 51 11.52 -11.53 -0.66
C LYS A 51 12.83 -11.29 -0.13
N LYS A 52 13.19 -11.29 0.06
CA LYS A 52 14.17 -10.94 0.55
C LYS A 52 14.97 -11.49 0.44
N MET A 53 15.16 -11.67 0.19
CA MET A 53 15.75 -12.03 0.13
C MET A 53 16.17 -12.21 0.00
#